data_49ef2db5fa8aeeb4bc36bb68508fe1a8
#
_entry.id   49ef2db5fa8aeeb4bc36bb68508fe1a8
#
_cell.length_a   1.000
_cell.length_b   1.000
_cell.length_c   1.000
_cell.angle_alpha   90.00
_cell.angle_beta   90.00
_cell.angle_gamma   90.00
#
_symmetry.space_group_name_H-M   'P 1'
#
loop_
_entity.id
_entity.type
_entity.pdbx_description
1 polymer ?
#
loop_
_entity_poly.entity_id
_entity_poly.type
_entity_poly.pdbx_seq_one_letter_code
_entity_poly.pdbx_strand_id
1 'polypeptide(L)'
;MRGNVLVLTVCSSLWRISIDIIWPYLSLYVMALGGEYETIGQVMAVGNLASMLLYPLGGYIADYQGRIKVMAYMTYVYAFTFLIFVFTESWRWVAVGMFMQSLVTFYIPAMQALMADSIPADKRGIGFAATMAIPGAFGVASPLIGGWLIDQIGIISAIKGLYVAGFFAALLVATLRLKYLKEVREASGPGLNITVGRVPGLVWESYKDMIRTVRGASSSLIRYSLLVMATTFVVSMVSPFWIIRATEIIGLNTWQWGTLSLINGSINVLLSFPAGKIVDRFNKRWVAGICLIACGIPCFLYLRATTFIHVAVLLAASTIPNTFINPVFQTMFIDMTPADKRGRMIAALGGAGIWVTGGAWATGIFAMMSITVGTLLSGYVYRINNQLPWLILSGTLVLLGILMIVFVKDTEPEG
;
A
#
# COMPACT_ATOMS: atom_id res chain seq x y z
N MET A 1 -2.26 -8.58 24.46
CA MET A 1 -3.25 -7.68 23.83
C MET A 1 -4.63 -7.91 24.43
N ARG A 2 -5.38 -6.86 24.75
CA ARG A 2 -6.76 -6.93 25.30
C ARG A 2 -7.62 -5.83 24.67
N GLY A 3 -8.95 -5.95 24.77
CA GLY A 3 -9.89 -4.93 24.29
C GLY A 3 -9.79 -4.64 22.79
N ASN A 4 -9.91 -3.36 22.39
CA ASN A 4 -9.89 -2.92 21.01
C ASN A 4 -8.65 -3.37 20.22
N VAL A 5 -7.47 -3.38 20.86
CA VAL A 5 -6.21 -3.77 20.21
C VAL A 5 -6.26 -5.22 19.73
N LEU A 6 -6.81 -6.13 20.55
CA LEU A 6 -6.98 -7.53 20.16
C LEU A 6 -7.96 -7.67 18.98
N VAL A 7 -9.13 -7.03 19.09
CA VAL A 7 -10.16 -7.10 18.04
C VAL A 7 -9.63 -6.53 16.72
N LEU A 8 -8.98 -5.37 16.75
CA LEU A 8 -8.40 -4.77 15.55
C LEU A 8 -7.30 -5.64 14.94
N THR A 9 -6.46 -6.27 15.77
CA THR A 9 -5.40 -7.16 15.27
C THR A 9 -5.99 -8.41 14.60
N VAL A 10 -6.98 -9.06 15.23
CA VAL A 10 -7.68 -10.23 14.64
C VAL A 10 -8.38 -9.83 13.33
N CYS A 11 -9.12 -8.74 13.34
CA CYS A 11 -9.77 -8.22 12.13
C CYS A 11 -8.76 -7.90 11.01
N SER A 12 -7.63 -7.29 11.35
CA SER A 12 -6.57 -6.98 10.38
C SER A 12 -5.90 -8.25 9.85
N SER A 13 -5.75 -9.30 10.65
CA SER A 13 -5.19 -10.58 10.21
C SER A 13 -6.11 -11.28 9.20
N LEU A 14 -7.41 -11.36 9.50
CA LEU A 14 -8.41 -11.90 8.56
C LEU A 14 -8.45 -11.10 7.26
N TRP A 15 -8.39 -9.78 7.37
CA TRP A 15 -8.37 -8.87 6.23
C TRP A 15 -7.14 -9.09 5.34
N ARG A 16 -5.94 -9.17 5.96
CA ARG A 16 -4.67 -9.40 5.23
C ARG A 16 -4.71 -10.71 4.47
N ILE A 17 -5.14 -11.81 5.09
CA ILE A 17 -5.30 -13.09 4.40
C ILE A 17 -6.18 -12.93 3.16
N SER A 18 -7.35 -12.29 3.32
CA SER A 18 -8.34 -12.14 2.23
C SER A 18 -7.85 -11.29 1.07
N ILE A 19 -7.01 -10.29 1.31
CA ILE A 19 -6.47 -9.41 0.27
C ILE A 19 -5.18 -9.99 -0.33
N ASP A 20 -4.22 -10.40 0.51
CA ASP A 20 -2.90 -10.82 0.05
C ASP A 20 -2.96 -12.13 -0.76
N ILE A 21 -4.01 -12.94 -0.59
CA ILE A 21 -4.23 -14.17 -1.38
C ILE A 21 -4.60 -13.88 -2.84
N ILE A 22 -5.21 -12.73 -3.13
CA ILE A 22 -5.72 -12.33 -4.46
C ILE A 22 -4.79 -11.31 -5.13
N TRP A 23 -4.32 -10.32 -4.35
CA TRP A 23 -3.66 -9.13 -4.87
C TRP A 23 -2.50 -9.40 -5.84
N PRO A 24 -1.58 -10.34 -5.59
CA PRO A 24 -0.47 -10.63 -6.50
C PRO A 24 -0.91 -11.15 -7.87
N TYR A 25 -2.12 -11.70 -7.97
CA TYR A 25 -2.67 -12.32 -9.19
C TYR A 25 -3.66 -11.45 -9.94
N LEU A 26 -3.94 -10.23 -9.44
CA LEU A 26 -4.92 -9.31 -10.03
C LEU A 26 -4.62 -8.99 -11.49
N SER A 27 -3.34 -8.79 -11.85
CA SER A 27 -2.91 -8.51 -13.22
C SER A 27 -3.25 -9.68 -14.17
N LEU A 28 -2.98 -10.91 -13.74
CA LEU A 28 -3.35 -12.11 -14.51
C LEU A 28 -4.87 -12.28 -14.63
N TYR A 29 -5.61 -11.94 -13.58
CA TYR A 29 -7.08 -12.01 -13.60
C TYR A 29 -7.69 -11.01 -14.58
N VAL A 30 -7.17 -9.77 -14.64
CA VAL A 30 -7.58 -8.76 -15.63
C VAL A 30 -7.34 -9.26 -17.05
N MET A 31 -6.18 -9.86 -17.32
CA MET A 31 -5.87 -10.44 -18.63
C MET A 31 -6.77 -11.63 -18.98
N ALA A 32 -7.03 -12.53 -18.03
CA ALA A 32 -7.92 -13.67 -18.23
C ALA A 32 -9.37 -13.26 -18.53
N LEU A 33 -9.78 -12.04 -18.14
CA LEU A 33 -11.08 -11.44 -18.46
C LEU A 33 -11.08 -10.59 -19.73
N GLY A 34 -10.10 -10.79 -20.61
CA GLY A 34 -9.99 -10.11 -21.90
C GLY A 34 -9.38 -8.71 -21.85
N GLY A 35 -8.67 -8.38 -20.77
CA GLY A 35 -7.87 -7.16 -20.69
C GLY A 35 -6.54 -7.30 -21.40
N GLU A 36 -6.01 -6.17 -21.86
CA GLU A 36 -4.66 -6.02 -22.42
C GLU A 36 -3.72 -5.43 -21.36
N TYR A 37 -2.43 -5.26 -21.68
CA TYR A 37 -1.44 -4.72 -20.74
C TYR A 37 -1.83 -3.32 -20.24
N GLU A 38 -2.33 -2.44 -21.11
CA GLU A 38 -2.79 -1.10 -20.75
C GLU A 38 -3.96 -1.14 -19.78
N THR A 39 -4.83 -2.13 -19.97
CA THR A 39 -6.01 -2.33 -19.12
C THR A 39 -5.64 -2.61 -17.67
N ILE A 40 -4.55 -3.34 -17.42
CA ILE A 40 -4.06 -3.62 -16.06
C ILE A 40 -3.75 -2.31 -15.34
N GLY A 41 -2.99 -1.43 -15.99
CA GLY A 41 -2.65 -0.12 -15.44
C GLY A 41 -3.87 0.77 -15.23
N GLN A 42 -4.81 0.77 -16.17
CA GLN A 42 -6.06 1.54 -16.09
C GLN A 42 -6.93 1.09 -14.91
N VAL A 43 -7.12 -0.21 -14.73
CA VAL A 43 -7.91 -0.80 -13.62
C VAL A 43 -7.32 -0.37 -12.26
N MET A 44 -6.01 -0.48 -12.09
CA MET A 44 -5.35 -0.09 -10.85
C MET A 44 -5.37 1.43 -10.64
N ALA A 45 -5.15 2.22 -11.69
CA ALA A 45 -5.17 3.67 -11.60
C ALA A 45 -6.56 4.22 -11.23
N VAL A 46 -7.63 3.62 -11.75
CA VAL A 46 -9.01 3.97 -11.39
C VAL A 46 -9.27 3.75 -9.90
N GLY A 47 -8.79 2.64 -9.32
CA GLY A 47 -8.86 2.40 -7.88
C GLY A 47 -8.10 3.46 -7.07
N ASN A 48 -6.86 3.75 -7.44
CA ASN A 48 -6.05 4.77 -6.76
C ASN A 48 -6.70 6.16 -6.83
N LEU A 49 -7.25 6.54 -7.99
CA LEU A 49 -7.95 7.81 -8.18
C LEU A 49 -9.19 7.90 -7.27
N ALA A 50 -9.97 6.82 -7.17
CA ALA A 50 -11.14 6.77 -6.29
C ALA A 50 -10.77 6.95 -4.81
N SER A 51 -9.66 6.33 -4.36
CA SER A 51 -9.14 6.53 -3.00
C SER A 51 -8.79 8.01 -2.74
N MET A 52 -8.16 8.69 -3.70
CA MET A 52 -7.81 10.10 -3.55
C MET A 52 -9.04 10.98 -3.30
N LEU A 53 -10.16 10.71 -3.95
CA LEU A 53 -11.36 11.56 -3.87
C LEU A 53 -11.89 11.71 -2.43
N LEU A 54 -11.94 10.64 -1.67
CA LEU A 54 -12.59 10.62 -0.36
C LEU A 54 -11.62 10.49 0.82
N TYR A 55 -10.33 10.22 0.59
CA TYR A 55 -9.36 10.02 1.66
C TYR A 55 -9.30 11.18 2.67
N PRO A 56 -9.35 12.48 2.25
CA PRO A 56 -9.34 13.60 3.18
C PRO A 56 -10.55 13.67 4.11
N LEU A 57 -11.68 13.09 3.70
CA LEU A 57 -12.92 13.11 4.49
C LEU A 57 -12.91 12.10 5.64
N GLY A 58 -12.06 11.08 5.56
CA GLY A 58 -12.12 9.95 6.48
C GLY A 58 -11.89 10.33 7.94
N GLY A 59 -10.91 11.17 8.21
CA GLY A 59 -10.66 11.70 9.54
C GLY A 59 -11.79 12.59 10.04
N TYR A 60 -12.27 13.48 9.18
CA TYR A 60 -13.32 14.42 9.52
C TYR A 60 -14.65 13.72 9.86
N ILE A 61 -15.10 12.79 9.01
CA ILE A 61 -16.34 12.05 9.27
C ILE A 61 -16.24 11.21 10.55
N ALA A 62 -15.10 10.60 10.80
CA ALA A 62 -14.88 9.75 11.96
C ALA A 62 -14.94 10.51 13.29
N ASP A 63 -14.46 11.74 13.32
CA ASP A 63 -14.47 12.57 14.52
C ASP A 63 -15.88 13.03 14.95
N TYR A 64 -16.83 13.09 13.99
CA TYR A 64 -18.20 13.54 14.24
C TYR A 64 -19.24 12.42 14.37
N GLN A 65 -19.08 11.29 13.68
CA GLN A 65 -20.09 10.21 13.67
C GLN A 65 -19.74 9.01 14.54
N GLY A 66 -18.54 9.02 15.16
CA GLY A 66 -18.00 7.87 15.84
C GLY A 66 -17.23 6.94 14.90
N ARG A 67 -16.03 6.59 15.31
CA ARG A 67 -15.06 5.85 14.47
C ARG A 67 -15.49 4.42 14.19
N ILE A 68 -16.08 3.76 15.19
CA ILE A 68 -16.48 2.35 15.09
C ILE A 68 -17.61 2.16 14.11
N LYS A 69 -18.65 2.99 14.18
CA LYS A 69 -19.81 2.90 13.28
C LYS A 69 -19.38 3.10 11.83
N VAL A 70 -18.65 4.18 11.55
CA VAL A 70 -18.14 4.46 10.20
C VAL A 70 -17.30 3.29 9.67
N MET A 71 -16.34 2.81 10.46
CA MET A 71 -15.48 1.70 10.09
C MET A 71 -16.26 0.39 9.84
N ALA A 72 -17.21 0.04 10.72
CA ALA A 72 -17.96 -1.19 10.60
C ALA A 72 -18.92 -1.16 9.40
N TYR A 73 -19.70 -0.08 9.23
CA TYR A 73 -20.62 0.04 8.10
C TYR A 73 -19.89 0.11 6.76
N MET A 74 -18.78 0.86 6.67
CA MET A 74 -17.98 0.88 5.45
C MET A 74 -17.34 -0.48 5.16
N THR A 75 -17.02 -1.27 6.18
CA THR A 75 -16.55 -2.65 5.96
C THR A 75 -17.66 -3.56 5.42
N TYR A 76 -18.92 -3.39 5.84
CA TYR A 76 -20.04 -4.08 5.21
C TYR A 76 -20.19 -3.69 3.75
N VAL A 77 -20.18 -2.39 3.44
CA VAL A 77 -20.25 -1.92 2.05
C VAL A 77 -19.08 -2.48 1.23
N TYR A 78 -17.88 -2.49 1.79
CA TYR A 78 -16.71 -3.09 1.15
C TYR A 78 -16.91 -4.59 0.86
N ALA A 79 -17.50 -5.35 1.79
CA ALA A 79 -17.82 -6.75 1.57
C ALA A 79 -18.69 -6.94 0.33
N PHE A 80 -19.75 -6.13 0.18
CA PHE A 80 -20.61 -6.22 -1.00
C PHE A 80 -19.91 -5.89 -2.31
N THR A 81 -18.84 -5.08 -2.30
CA THR A 81 -18.04 -4.84 -3.51
C THR A 81 -17.33 -6.09 -4.00
N PHE A 82 -17.02 -7.07 -3.13
CA PHE A 82 -16.44 -8.33 -3.56
C PHE A 82 -17.35 -9.11 -4.52
N LEU A 83 -18.67 -8.96 -4.38
CA LEU A 83 -19.63 -9.62 -5.28
C LEU A 83 -19.51 -9.12 -6.73
N ILE A 84 -19.07 -7.88 -6.95
CA ILE A 84 -18.79 -7.37 -8.30
C ILE A 84 -17.71 -8.25 -8.98
N PHE A 85 -16.66 -8.62 -8.24
CA PHE A 85 -15.59 -9.47 -8.78
C PHE A 85 -16.02 -10.93 -8.94
N VAL A 86 -16.96 -11.42 -8.13
CA VAL A 86 -17.53 -12.77 -8.26
C VAL A 86 -18.33 -12.92 -9.56
N PHE A 87 -19.19 -11.94 -9.85
CA PHE A 87 -20.10 -11.99 -11.00
C PHE A 87 -19.50 -11.37 -12.27
N THR A 88 -18.24 -10.91 -12.22
CA THR A 88 -17.63 -10.28 -13.39
C THR A 88 -17.36 -11.28 -14.51
N GLU A 89 -17.59 -10.84 -15.75
CA GLU A 89 -17.26 -11.55 -16.98
C GLU A 89 -16.28 -10.74 -17.86
N SER A 90 -15.93 -9.52 -17.44
CA SER A 90 -15.09 -8.61 -18.20
C SER A 90 -14.24 -7.74 -17.27
N TRP A 91 -13.03 -7.41 -17.69
CA TRP A 91 -12.13 -6.52 -16.99
C TRP A 91 -12.76 -5.16 -16.62
N ARG A 92 -13.77 -4.70 -17.37
CA ARG A 92 -14.48 -3.44 -17.10
C ARG A 92 -15.19 -3.48 -15.74
N TRP A 93 -15.80 -4.59 -15.39
CA TRP A 93 -16.42 -4.79 -14.09
C TRP A 93 -15.38 -4.90 -12.96
N VAL A 94 -14.17 -5.41 -13.26
CA VAL A 94 -13.05 -5.35 -12.31
C VAL A 94 -12.69 -3.90 -12.02
N ALA A 95 -12.63 -3.02 -13.03
CA ALA A 95 -12.39 -1.59 -12.84
C ALA A 95 -13.49 -0.92 -11.98
N VAL A 96 -14.77 -1.24 -12.23
CA VAL A 96 -15.89 -0.78 -11.41
C VAL A 96 -15.75 -1.26 -9.96
N GLY A 97 -15.42 -2.53 -9.77
CA GLY A 97 -15.19 -3.12 -8.45
C GLY A 97 -14.05 -2.40 -7.70
N MET A 98 -12.91 -2.19 -8.37
CA MET A 98 -11.76 -1.46 -7.82
C MET A 98 -12.14 -0.01 -7.45
N PHE A 99 -12.88 0.67 -8.31
CA PHE A 99 -13.36 2.03 -8.02
C PHE A 99 -14.25 2.07 -6.77
N MET A 100 -15.29 1.23 -6.73
CA MET A 100 -16.23 1.17 -5.61
C MET A 100 -15.53 0.76 -4.30
N GLN A 101 -14.66 -0.24 -4.36
CA GLN A 101 -13.90 -0.73 -3.23
C GLN A 101 -12.99 0.37 -2.65
N SER A 102 -12.33 1.12 -3.52
CA SER A 102 -11.42 2.19 -3.13
C SER A 102 -12.14 3.41 -2.56
N LEU A 103 -13.34 3.74 -3.05
CA LEU A 103 -14.16 4.79 -2.47
C LEU A 103 -14.48 4.53 -0.99
N VAL A 104 -14.71 3.28 -0.62
CA VAL A 104 -15.09 2.93 0.76
C VAL A 104 -13.91 2.93 1.73
N THR A 105 -12.66 2.97 1.24
CA THR A 105 -11.46 2.92 2.10
C THR A 105 -11.19 4.19 2.91
N PHE A 106 -11.97 5.25 2.74
CA PHE A 106 -11.82 6.50 3.49
C PHE A 106 -11.89 6.32 5.02
N TYR A 107 -12.41 5.19 5.54
CA TYR A 107 -12.40 4.89 6.97
C TYR A 107 -11.02 4.54 7.56
N ILE A 108 -10.01 4.29 6.73
CA ILE A 108 -8.68 3.86 7.18
C ILE A 108 -8.05 4.84 8.19
N PRO A 109 -8.08 6.17 7.99
CA PRO A 109 -7.59 7.12 8.99
C PRO A 109 -8.31 6.99 10.34
N ALA A 110 -9.62 6.73 10.33
CA ALA A 110 -10.40 6.51 11.55
C ALA A 110 -9.94 5.26 12.31
N MET A 111 -9.64 4.18 11.57
CA MET A 111 -9.11 2.94 12.14
C MET A 111 -7.73 3.15 12.78
N GLN A 112 -6.85 3.90 12.11
CA GLN A 112 -5.52 4.21 12.64
C GLN A 112 -5.60 5.07 13.92
N ALA A 113 -6.51 6.05 13.94
CA ALA A 113 -6.75 6.87 15.12
C ALA A 113 -7.31 6.04 16.29
N LEU A 114 -8.29 5.16 16.04
CA LEU A 114 -8.83 4.27 17.08
C LEU A 114 -7.75 3.33 17.62
N MET A 115 -6.88 2.80 16.78
CA MET A 115 -5.74 1.98 17.17
C MET A 115 -4.79 2.77 18.09
N ALA A 116 -4.42 3.98 17.68
CA ALA A 116 -3.52 4.85 18.43
C ALA A 116 -4.06 5.20 19.82
N ASP A 117 -5.37 5.49 19.92
CA ASP A 117 -6.04 5.85 21.17
C ASP A 117 -6.29 4.61 22.07
N SER A 118 -6.30 3.42 21.50
CA SER A 118 -6.52 2.15 22.24
C SER A 118 -5.25 1.57 22.85
N ILE A 119 -4.07 2.08 22.48
CA ILE A 119 -2.78 1.61 23.00
C ILE A 119 -2.29 2.58 24.10
N PRO A 120 -2.01 2.10 25.33
CA PRO A 120 -1.45 2.92 26.39
C PRO A 120 -0.17 3.64 25.97
N ALA A 121 0.03 4.87 26.44
CA ALA A 121 1.13 5.73 26.00
C ALA A 121 2.52 5.11 26.26
N ASP A 122 2.68 4.39 27.38
CA ASP A 122 3.89 3.67 27.78
C ASP A 122 4.20 2.44 26.90
N LYS A 123 3.22 1.93 26.15
CA LYS A 123 3.33 0.70 25.34
C LYS A 123 3.06 0.94 23.84
N ARG A 124 2.99 2.20 23.40
CA ARG A 124 2.64 2.52 22.00
C ARG A 124 3.56 1.85 21.00
N GLY A 125 4.87 1.89 21.20
CA GLY A 125 5.83 1.29 20.28
C GLY A 125 5.61 -0.21 20.09
N ILE A 126 5.56 -0.97 21.18
CA ILE A 126 5.33 -2.42 21.16
C ILE A 126 3.91 -2.75 20.63
N GLY A 127 2.91 -1.95 21.03
CA GLY A 127 1.53 -2.12 20.61
C GLY A 127 1.39 -1.97 19.08
N PHE A 128 1.91 -0.90 18.50
CA PHE A 128 1.90 -0.70 17.05
C PHE A 128 2.70 -1.78 16.31
N ALA A 129 3.90 -2.12 16.79
CA ALA A 129 4.70 -3.17 16.19
C ALA A 129 3.94 -4.51 16.14
N ALA A 130 3.27 -4.88 17.21
CA ALA A 130 2.50 -6.12 17.28
C ALA A 130 1.25 -6.09 16.36
N THR A 131 0.54 -4.94 16.27
CA THR A 131 -0.62 -4.79 15.38
C THR A 131 -0.27 -4.77 13.89
N MET A 132 0.99 -4.57 13.54
CA MET A 132 1.48 -4.69 12.16
C MET A 132 2.10 -6.06 11.89
N ALA A 133 2.92 -6.58 12.81
CA ALA A 133 3.64 -7.83 12.62
C ALA A 133 2.73 -9.06 12.61
N ILE A 134 1.72 -9.12 13.49
CA ILE A 134 0.83 -10.27 13.57
C ILE A 134 0.00 -10.44 12.30
N PRO A 135 -0.75 -9.42 11.82
CA PRO A 135 -1.44 -9.53 10.53
C PRO A 135 -0.51 -9.80 9.36
N GLY A 136 0.68 -9.18 9.36
CA GLY A 136 1.70 -9.44 8.34
C GLY A 136 2.12 -10.90 8.28
N ALA A 137 2.38 -11.53 9.42
CA ALA A 137 2.76 -12.93 9.49
C ALA A 137 1.68 -13.88 8.93
N PHE A 138 0.40 -13.59 9.19
CA PHE A 138 -0.71 -14.34 8.59
C PHE A 138 -0.86 -14.11 7.09
N GLY A 139 -0.59 -12.89 6.61
CA GLY A 139 -0.66 -12.54 5.19
C GLY A 139 0.44 -13.17 4.33
N VAL A 140 1.64 -13.41 4.91
CA VAL A 140 2.82 -13.87 4.14
C VAL A 140 2.60 -15.20 3.41
N ALA A 141 1.87 -16.15 3.99
CA ALA A 141 1.59 -17.44 3.35
C ALA A 141 0.42 -17.40 2.35
N SER A 142 -0.41 -16.35 2.38
CA SER A 142 -1.64 -16.29 1.58
C SER A 142 -1.39 -16.35 0.06
N PRO A 143 -0.38 -15.66 -0.53
CA PRO A 143 -0.11 -15.78 -1.96
C PRO A 143 0.23 -17.19 -2.42
N LEU A 144 0.91 -17.98 -1.58
CA LEU A 144 1.22 -19.38 -1.90
C LEU A 144 -0.07 -20.20 -2.08
N ILE A 145 -1.03 -20.02 -1.17
CA ILE A 145 -2.33 -20.71 -1.25
C ILE A 145 -3.10 -20.25 -2.48
N GLY A 146 -3.13 -18.94 -2.76
CA GLY A 146 -3.77 -18.37 -3.93
C GLY A 146 -3.19 -18.93 -5.24
N GLY A 147 -1.86 -18.96 -5.37
CA GLY A 147 -1.16 -19.51 -6.52
C GLY A 147 -1.42 -21.00 -6.73
N TRP A 148 -1.42 -21.78 -5.65
CA TRP A 148 -1.77 -23.20 -5.71
C TRP A 148 -3.20 -23.43 -6.20
N LEU A 149 -4.17 -22.68 -5.67
CA LEU A 149 -5.56 -22.78 -6.14
C LEU A 149 -5.70 -22.42 -7.61
N ILE A 150 -5.02 -21.39 -8.07
CA ILE A 150 -5.04 -20.96 -9.48
C ILE A 150 -4.49 -22.07 -10.39
N ASP A 151 -3.41 -22.72 -10.00
CA ASP A 151 -2.83 -23.83 -10.78
C ASP A 151 -3.76 -25.06 -10.82
N GLN A 152 -4.58 -25.31 -9.76
CA GLN A 152 -5.47 -26.47 -9.71
C GLN A 152 -6.77 -26.28 -10.50
N ILE A 153 -7.42 -25.11 -10.39
CA ILE A 153 -8.78 -24.91 -10.91
C ILE A 153 -8.89 -23.75 -11.92
N GLY A 154 -7.76 -23.18 -12.32
CA GLY A 154 -7.67 -22.04 -13.24
C GLY A 154 -7.96 -20.70 -12.59
N ILE A 155 -7.41 -19.64 -13.20
CA ILE A 155 -7.38 -18.30 -12.58
C ILE A 155 -8.78 -17.71 -12.35
N ILE A 156 -9.70 -17.84 -13.29
CA ILE A 156 -11.04 -17.24 -13.17
C ILE A 156 -11.81 -17.89 -12.04
N SER A 157 -11.83 -19.23 -11.98
CA SER A 157 -12.56 -19.98 -10.94
C SER A 157 -11.95 -19.77 -9.57
N ALA A 158 -10.63 -19.81 -9.46
CA ALA A 158 -9.91 -19.61 -8.22
C ALA A 158 -10.15 -18.21 -7.66
N ILE A 159 -9.95 -17.16 -8.46
CA ILE A 159 -10.11 -15.77 -8.01
C ILE A 159 -11.55 -15.48 -7.63
N LYS A 160 -12.55 -15.94 -8.41
CA LYS A 160 -13.98 -15.80 -8.03
C LYS A 160 -14.28 -16.50 -6.70
N GLY A 161 -13.79 -17.73 -6.51
CA GLY A 161 -13.94 -18.45 -5.24
C GLY A 161 -13.28 -17.74 -4.06
N LEU A 162 -12.09 -17.18 -4.26
CA LEU A 162 -11.39 -16.40 -3.24
C LEU A 162 -12.13 -15.09 -2.90
N TYR A 163 -12.77 -14.42 -3.87
CA TYR A 163 -13.62 -13.27 -3.59
C TYR A 163 -14.89 -13.65 -2.82
N VAL A 164 -15.48 -14.84 -3.06
CA VAL A 164 -16.58 -15.36 -2.24
C VAL A 164 -16.13 -15.57 -0.79
N ALA A 165 -15.00 -16.23 -0.59
CA ALA A 165 -14.42 -16.41 0.75
C ALA A 165 -14.11 -15.05 1.41
N GLY A 166 -13.55 -14.11 0.64
CA GLY A 166 -13.30 -12.73 1.07
C GLY A 166 -14.57 -11.98 1.48
N PHE A 167 -15.67 -12.17 0.75
CA PHE A 167 -16.98 -11.60 1.11
C PHE A 167 -17.43 -12.04 2.50
N PHE A 168 -17.41 -13.34 2.78
CA PHE A 168 -17.78 -13.84 4.11
C PHE A 168 -16.80 -13.41 5.20
N ALA A 169 -15.50 -13.39 4.91
CA ALA A 169 -14.50 -12.89 5.84
C ALA A 169 -14.69 -11.39 6.15
N ALA A 170 -15.03 -10.58 5.15
CA ALA A 170 -15.30 -9.16 5.34
C ALA A 170 -16.59 -8.91 6.15
N LEU A 171 -17.65 -9.71 5.94
CA LEU A 171 -18.84 -9.67 6.78
C LEU A 171 -18.54 -10.03 8.24
N LEU A 172 -17.73 -11.06 8.44
CA LEU A 172 -17.27 -11.45 9.78
C LEU A 172 -16.47 -10.30 10.43
N VAL A 173 -15.51 -9.72 9.71
CA VAL A 173 -14.72 -8.58 10.20
C VAL A 173 -15.60 -7.39 10.55
N ALA A 174 -16.58 -7.04 9.70
CA ALA A 174 -17.52 -5.94 9.95
C ALA A 174 -18.33 -6.19 11.23
N THR A 175 -18.84 -7.43 11.40
CA THR A 175 -19.61 -7.84 12.57
C THR A 175 -18.76 -7.83 13.85
N LEU A 176 -17.53 -8.34 13.79
CA LEU A 176 -16.60 -8.29 14.93
C LEU A 176 -16.28 -6.85 15.33
N ARG A 177 -16.05 -5.97 14.36
CA ARG A 177 -15.82 -4.54 14.62
C ARG A 177 -17.02 -3.89 15.30
N LEU A 178 -18.22 -4.14 14.80
CA LEU A 178 -19.46 -3.55 15.33
C LEU A 178 -19.77 -4.05 16.75
N LYS A 179 -19.54 -5.34 17.02
CA LYS A 179 -19.94 -6.00 18.27
C LYS A 179 -18.92 -5.82 19.41
N TYR A 180 -17.63 -5.85 19.11
CA TYR A 180 -16.60 -5.96 20.13
C TYR A 180 -15.71 -4.73 20.29
N LEU A 181 -15.72 -3.78 19.33
CA LEU A 181 -14.99 -2.54 19.53
C LEU A 181 -15.77 -1.60 20.43
N LYS A 182 -15.03 -0.79 21.19
CA LYS A 182 -15.57 0.24 22.08
C LYS A 182 -14.96 1.59 21.72
N GLU A 183 -15.78 2.63 21.62
CA GLU A 183 -15.27 3.99 21.42
C GLU A 183 -14.39 4.38 22.61
N VAL A 184 -13.23 4.97 22.30
CA VAL A 184 -12.27 5.45 23.31
C VAL A 184 -12.49 6.92 23.60
N ARG A 185 -12.99 7.66 22.62
CA ARG A 185 -13.38 9.07 22.75
C ARG A 185 -14.83 9.23 22.31
N GLU A 186 -15.58 10.00 23.06
CA GLU A 186 -16.90 10.44 22.60
C GLU A 186 -16.74 11.33 21.36
N ALA A 187 -17.69 11.22 20.43
CA ALA A 187 -17.71 12.06 19.23
C ALA A 187 -17.74 13.54 19.64
N SER A 188 -16.81 14.33 19.12
CA SER A 188 -16.55 15.72 19.57
C SER A 188 -17.57 16.73 19.01
N GLY A 189 -18.87 16.40 18.93
CA GLY A 189 -19.86 17.37 18.50
C GLY A 189 -21.26 16.80 18.28
N PRO A 190 -22.29 17.66 18.13
CA PRO A 190 -23.60 17.24 17.66
C PRO A 190 -23.42 16.63 16.28
N GLY A 191 -23.86 15.37 16.10
CA GLY A 191 -23.67 14.59 14.87
C GLY A 191 -23.84 15.48 13.65
N LEU A 192 -22.80 15.56 12.84
CA LEU A 192 -22.88 16.36 11.63
C LEU A 192 -23.94 15.72 10.73
N ASN A 193 -25.03 16.45 10.51
CA ASN A 193 -25.89 16.20 9.37
C ASN A 193 -25.07 16.54 8.10
N ILE A 194 -24.17 15.63 7.72
CA ILE A 194 -23.45 15.76 6.44
C ILE A 194 -24.50 15.50 5.37
N THR A 195 -25.12 16.57 4.93
CA THR A 195 -25.92 16.53 3.71
C THR A 195 -24.95 16.21 2.57
N VAL A 196 -25.27 15.20 1.77
CA VAL A 196 -24.46 14.75 0.63
C VAL A 196 -24.01 15.95 -0.24
N GLY A 197 -24.82 16.99 -0.34
CA GLY A 197 -24.49 18.24 -1.04
C GLY A 197 -23.33 19.06 -0.46
N ARG A 198 -22.93 18.86 0.79
CA ARG A 198 -21.78 19.57 1.41
C ARG A 198 -20.44 18.85 1.21
N VAL A 199 -20.47 17.56 0.86
CA VAL A 199 -19.26 16.75 0.67
C VAL A 199 -18.29 17.36 -0.35
N PRO A 200 -18.73 17.81 -1.54
CA PRO A 200 -17.81 18.42 -2.52
C PRO A 200 -17.09 19.68 -1.98
N GLY A 201 -17.81 20.52 -1.21
CA GLY A 201 -17.24 21.71 -0.58
C GLY A 201 -16.15 21.38 0.44
N LEU A 202 -16.42 20.40 1.31
CA LEU A 202 -15.47 19.93 2.32
C LEU A 202 -14.20 19.32 1.69
N VAL A 203 -14.37 18.52 0.64
CA VAL A 203 -13.24 17.98 -0.13
C VAL A 203 -12.41 19.13 -0.70
N TRP A 204 -13.05 20.10 -1.34
CA TRP A 204 -12.36 21.25 -1.94
C TRP A 204 -11.59 22.10 -0.92
N GLU A 205 -12.18 22.37 0.23
CA GLU A 205 -11.51 23.09 1.32
C GLU A 205 -10.31 22.31 1.85
N SER A 206 -10.46 20.99 2.05
CA SER A 206 -9.34 20.13 2.48
C SER A 206 -8.17 20.17 1.48
N TYR A 207 -8.46 20.13 0.18
CA TYR A 207 -7.42 20.25 -0.85
C TYR A 207 -6.74 21.63 -0.85
N LYS A 208 -7.50 22.72 -0.68
CA LYS A 208 -6.92 24.07 -0.56
C LYS A 208 -5.98 24.18 0.65
N ASP A 209 -6.38 23.66 1.79
CA ASP A 209 -5.56 23.70 3.00
C ASP A 209 -4.28 22.86 2.87
N MET A 210 -4.35 21.73 2.17
CA MET A 210 -3.16 20.93 1.83
C MET A 210 -2.17 21.71 0.96
N ILE A 211 -2.66 22.35 -0.11
CA ILE A 211 -1.81 23.14 -1.01
C ILE A 211 -1.16 24.31 -0.24
N ARG A 212 -1.92 25.01 0.61
CA ARG A 212 -1.38 26.09 1.45
C ARG A 212 -0.29 25.57 2.42
N THR A 213 -0.52 24.41 2.99
CA THR A 213 0.41 23.79 3.94
C THR A 213 1.73 23.44 3.24
N VAL A 214 1.67 22.88 2.03
CA VAL A 214 2.86 22.51 1.24
C VAL A 214 3.65 23.75 0.81
N ARG A 215 2.99 24.86 0.49
CA ARG A 215 3.69 26.13 0.16
C ARG A 215 4.54 26.66 1.32
N GLY A 216 4.18 26.34 2.56
CA GLY A 216 4.94 26.69 3.75
C GLY A 216 5.94 25.62 4.21
N ALA A 217 6.18 24.58 3.41
CA ALA A 217 7.13 23.51 3.72
C ALA A 217 8.58 23.97 3.48
N SER A 218 9.52 23.41 4.26
CA SER A 218 10.95 23.66 4.06
C SER A 218 11.43 23.11 2.70
N SER A 219 12.42 23.76 2.11
CA SER A 219 13.01 23.31 0.83
C SER A 219 13.58 21.88 0.93
N SER A 220 14.06 21.49 2.10
CA SER A 220 14.54 20.11 2.37
C SER A 220 13.42 19.09 2.30
N LEU A 221 12.27 19.38 2.95
CA LEU A 221 11.09 18.51 2.92
C LEU A 221 10.52 18.38 1.51
N ILE A 222 10.49 19.48 0.75
CA ILE A 222 10.02 19.46 -0.65
C ILE A 222 10.93 18.58 -1.51
N ARG A 223 12.26 18.77 -1.45
CA ARG A 223 13.22 17.93 -2.21
C ARG A 223 13.08 16.45 -1.85
N TYR A 224 13.03 16.15 -0.55
CA TYR A 224 12.82 14.80 -0.06
C TYR A 224 11.50 14.21 -0.60
N SER A 225 10.38 14.93 -0.49
CA SER A 225 9.08 14.48 -0.96
C SER A 225 9.07 14.24 -2.47
N LEU A 226 9.72 15.07 -3.27
CA LEU A 226 9.85 14.87 -4.72
C LEU A 226 10.63 13.57 -5.04
N LEU A 227 11.70 13.26 -4.31
CA LEU A 227 12.44 12.01 -4.49
C LEU A 227 11.60 10.79 -4.12
N VAL A 228 10.83 10.85 -3.02
CA VAL A 228 9.89 9.80 -2.63
C VAL A 228 8.79 9.63 -3.67
N MET A 229 8.21 10.73 -4.17
CA MET A 229 7.20 10.70 -5.24
C MET A 229 7.75 10.09 -6.54
N ALA A 230 8.96 10.44 -6.94
CA ALA A 230 9.60 9.83 -8.11
C ALA A 230 9.86 8.32 -7.89
N THR A 231 10.26 7.91 -6.68
CA THR A 231 10.44 6.51 -6.34
C THR A 231 9.10 5.75 -6.38
N THR A 232 8.03 6.29 -5.78
CA THR A 232 6.70 5.67 -5.82
C THR A 232 6.15 5.58 -7.23
N PHE A 233 6.40 6.59 -8.07
CA PHE A 233 6.02 6.60 -9.47
C PHE A 233 6.63 5.43 -10.24
N VAL A 234 7.95 5.29 -10.23
CA VAL A 234 8.63 4.23 -11.01
C VAL A 234 8.35 2.84 -10.48
N VAL A 235 8.25 2.67 -9.16
CA VAL A 235 7.89 1.38 -8.55
C VAL A 235 6.47 0.98 -8.94
N SER A 236 5.52 1.91 -8.90
CA SER A 236 4.12 1.66 -9.27
C SER A 236 3.95 1.40 -10.75
N MET A 237 4.80 1.99 -11.60
CA MET A 237 4.81 1.72 -13.05
C MET A 237 5.20 0.28 -13.37
N VAL A 238 6.05 -0.35 -12.57
CA VAL A 238 6.51 -1.73 -12.82
C VAL A 238 5.70 -2.77 -12.06
N SER A 239 5.13 -2.39 -10.93
CA SER A 239 4.45 -3.28 -9.97
C SER A 239 3.49 -4.30 -10.60
N PRO A 240 2.58 -3.94 -11.53
CA PRO A 240 1.65 -4.89 -12.10
C PRO A 240 2.30 -5.96 -12.97
N PHE A 241 3.50 -5.72 -13.46
CA PHE A 241 4.15 -6.53 -14.49
C PHE A 241 5.17 -7.52 -13.96
N TRP A 242 5.49 -7.52 -12.66
CA TRP A 242 6.39 -8.52 -12.09
C TRP A 242 5.89 -9.95 -12.34
N ILE A 243 4.61 -10.22 -12.03
CA ILE A 243 4.01 -11.54 -12.26
C ILE A 243 3.83 -11.84 -13.74
N ILE A 244 3.44 -10.86 -14.54
CA ILE A 244 3.26 -11.03 -16.00
C ILE A 244 4.56 -11.50 -16.63
N ARG A 245 5.68 -10.82 -16.35
CA ARG A 245 6.99 -11.25 -16.88
C ARG A 245 7.40 -12.61 -16.32
N ALA A 246 7.14 -12.89 -15.06
CA ALA A 246 7.45 -14.19 -14.46
C ALA A 246 6.71 -15.34 -15.13
N THR A 247 5.44 -15.16 -15.46
CA THR A 247 4.61 -16.21 -16.07
C THR A 247 4.76 -16.29 -17.59
N GLU A 248 4.72 -15.16 -18.30
CA GLU A 248 4.71 -15.17 -19.76
C GLU A 248 6.10 -15.31 -20.40
N ILE A 249 7.14 -14.74 -19.77
CA ILE A 249 8.48 -14.71 -20.36
C ILE A 249 9.40 -15.75 -19.73
N ILE A 250 9.37 -15.87 -18.38
CA ILE A 250 10.24 -16.82 -17.67
C ILE A 250 9.58 -18.21 -17.61
N GLY A 251 8.24 -18.29 -17.73
CA GLY A 251 7.48 -19.55 -17.74
C GLY A 251 7.22 -20.11 -16.32
N LEU A 252 7.20 -19.27 -15.29
CA LEU A 252 6.84 -19.70 -13.95
C LEU A 252 5.33 -19.90 -13.83
N ASN A 253 4.91 -20.92 -13.09
CA ASN A 253 3.52 -21.09 -12.74
C ASN A 253 3.12 -20.21 -11.53
N THR A 254 1.81 -20.12 -11.26
CA THR A 254 1.29 -19.24 -10.22
C THR A 254 1.64 -19.72 -8.81
N TRP A 255 1.81 -21.02 -8.59
CA TRP A 255 2.31 -21.56 -7.33
C TRP A 255 3.76 -21.18 -7.06
N GLN A 256 4.62 -21.22 -8.08
CA GLN A 256 6.01 -20.75 -7.98
C GLN A 256 6.06 -19.26 -7.63
N TRP A 257 5.20 -18.44 -8.25
CA TRP A 257 5.09 -17.02 -7.88
C TRP A 257 4.63 -16.83 -6.43
N GLY A 258 3.65 -17.60 -5.98
CA GLY A 258 3.22 -17.64 -4.59
C GLY A 258 4.34 -18.03 -3.62
N THR A 259 5.18 -19.00 -4.00
CA THR A 259 6.38 -19.40 -3.24
C THR A 259 7.39 -18.26 -3.14
N LEU A 260 7.64 -17.54 -4.24
CA LEU A 260 8.49 -16.34 -4.24
C LEU A 260 7.94 -15.26 -3.32
N SER A 261 6.64 -15.04 -3.33
CA SER A 261 5.97 -14.09 -2.44
C SER A 261 6.12 -14.48 -0.96
N LEU A 262 5.99 -15.77 -0.65
CA LEU A 262 6.24 -16.31 0.69
C LEU A 262 7.69 -16.07 1.14
N ILE A 263 8.67 -16.38 0.29
CA ILE A 263 10.10 -16.17 0.60
C ILE A 263 10.36 -14.69 0.89
N ASN A 264 9.93 -13.81 -0.01
CA ASN A 264 10.15 -12.36 0.12
C ASN A 264 9.43 -11.76 1.33
N GLY A 265 8.18 -12.18 1.56
CA GLY A 265 7.43 -11.77 2.76
C GLY A 265 8.11 -12.23 4.05
N SER A 266 8.63 -13.45 4.09
CA SER A 266 9.37 -13.99 5.24
C SER A 266 10.67 -13.20 5.50
N ILE A 267 11.45 -12.91 4.45
CA ILE A 267 12.64 -12.06 4.56
C ILE A 267 12.28 -10.69 5.13
N ASN A 268 11.21 -10.06 4.61
CA ASN A 268 10.76 -8.75 5.07
C ASN A 268 10.37 -8.77 6.55
N VAL A 269 9.57 -9.76 6.99
CA VAL A 269 9.17 -9.89 8.39
C VAL A 269 10.38 -10.11 9.31
N LEU A 270 11.28 -11.02 8.94
CA LEU A 270 12.47 -11.33 9.75
C LEU A 270 13.42 -10.12 9.88
N LEU A 271 13.60 -9.37 8.79
CA LEU A 271 14.52 -8.22 8.78
C LEU A 271 13.88 -6.93 9.31
N SER A 272 12.56 -6.84 9.44
CA SER A 272 11.89 -5.62 9.93
C SER A 272 12.36 -5.21 11.33
N PHE A 273 12.61 -6.16 12.23
CA PHE A 273 13.10 -5.87 13.57
C PHE A 273 14.54 -5.30 13.61
N PRO A 274 15.54 -5.93 12.95
CA PRO A 274 16.87 -5.38 12.89
C PRO A 274 16.96 -4.09 12.07
N ALA A 275 16.08 -3.91 11.05
CA ALA A 275 16.07 -2.73 10.21
C ALA A 275 15.84 -1.44 11.01
N GLY A 276 14.86 -1.41 11.92
CA GLY A 276 14.62 -0.26 12.79
C GLY A 276 15.85 0.14 13.59
N LYS A 277 16.54 -0.83 14.23
CA LYS A 277 17.74 -0.56 15.03
C LYS A 277 18.92 -0.03 14.19
N ILE A 278 19.05 -0.49 12.95
CA ILE A 278 20.09 -0.03 12.03
C ILE A 278 19.80 1.39 11.57
N VAL A 279 18.56 1.69 11.20
CA VAL A 279 18.13 3.04 10.79
C VAL A 279 18.39 4.09 11.88
N ASP A 280 18.19 3.72 13.16
CA ASP A 280 18.44 4.64 14.29
C ASP A 280 19.93 4.91 14.53
N ARG A 281 20.85 4.02 14.07
CA ARG A 281 22.28 4.14 14.34
C ARG A 281 23.07 4.83 13.23
N PHE A 282 22.56 4.77 11.99
CA PHE A 282 23.28 5.28 10.84
C PHE A 282 22.61 6.52 10.28
N ASN A 283 23.40 7.31 9.56
CA ASN A 283 22.93 8.49 8.85
C ASN A 283 21.84 8.09 7.82
N LYS A 284 20.63 8.61 8.02
CA LYS A 284 19.41 8.18 7.31
C LYS A 284 19.50 8.40 5.80
N ARG A 285 20.11 9.50 5.35
CA ARG A 285 20.26 9.80 3.92
C ARG A 285 21.15 8.77 3.20
N TRP A 286 22.24 8.35 3.87
CA TRP A 286 23.14 7.33 3.32
C TRP A 286 22.45 5.96 3.27
N VAL A 287 21.74 5.57 4.32
CA VAL A 287 20.99 4.32 4.33
C VAL A 287 19.93 4.31 3.23
N ALA A 288 19.14 5.39 3.10
CA ALA A 288 18.14 5.53 2.03
C ALA A 288 18.75 5.43 0.64
N GLY A 289 19.82 6.20 0.39
CA GLY A 289 20.45 6.23 -0.92
C GLY A 289 21.12 4.91 -1.31
N ILE A 290 21.89 4.29 -0.39
CA ILE A 290 22.52 2.99 -0.64
C ILE A 290 21.46 1.90 -0.87
N CYS A 291 20.38 1.88 -0.08
CA CYS A 291 19.31 0.91 -0.26
C CYS A 291 18.59 1.06 -1.60
N LEU A 292 18.33 2.30 -2.06
CA LEU A 292 17.74 2.55 -3.39
C LEU A 292 18.68 2.03 -4.50
N ILE A 293 19.98 2.33 -4.44
CA ILE A 293 20.98 1.84 -5.41
C ILE A 293 21.03 0.31 -5.40
N ALA A 294 21.07 -0.28 -4.19
CA ALA A 294 21.13 -1.73 -4.03
C ALA A 294 19.87 -2.44 -4.55
N CYS A 295 18.69 -1.80 -4.49
CA CYS A 295 17.47 -2.32 -5.13
C CYS A 295 17.53 -2.23 -6.66
N GLY A 296 18.17 -1.22 -7.21
CA GLY A 296 18.23 -1.02 -8.67
C GLY A 296 18.98 -2.14 -9.41
N ILE A 297 20.05 -2.66 -8.84
CA ILE A 297 20.88 -3.71 -9.46
C ILE A 297 20.09 -5.01 -9.71
N PRO A 298 19.44 -5.63 -8.71
CA PRO A 298 18.62 -6.81 -8.94
C PRO A 298 17.47 -6.59 -9.92
N CYS A 299 16.87 -5.39 -9.93
CA CYS A 299 15.82 -5.03 -10.90
C CYS A 299 16.34 -5.06 -12.33
N PHE A 300 17.55 -4.59 -12.59
CA PHE A 300 18.19 -4.70 -13.90
C PHE A 300 18.49 -6.14 -14.25
N LEU A 301 19.08 -6.91 -13.34
CA LEU A 301 19.43 -8.31 -13.55
C LEU A 301 18.20 -9.20 -13.74
N TYR A 302 17.02 -8.81 -13.24
CA TYR A 302 15.78 -9.54 -13.46
C TYR A 302 15.43 -9.68 -14.94
N LEU A 303 15.89 -8.77 -15.79
CA LEU A 303 15.75 -8.89 -17.26
C LEU A 303 16.46 -10.11 -17.85
N ARG A 304 17.47 -10.62 -17.16
CA ARG A 304 18.26 -11.81 -17.56
C ARG A 304 17.82 -13.09 -16.87
N ALA A 305 16.82 -13.03 -15.97
CA ALA A 305 16.31 -14.20 -15.27
C ALA A 305 15.58 -15.15 -16.24
N THR A 306 15.92 -16.44 -16.16
CA THR A 306 15.37 -17.49 -17.01
C THR A 306 14.85 -18.69 -16.22
N THR A 307 15.08 -18.72 -14.92
CA THR A 307 14.70 -19.85 -14.05
C THR A 307 14.09 -19.33 -12.74
N PHE A 308 13.33 -20.20 -12.06
CA PHE A 308 12.80 -19.93 -10.72
C PHE A 308 13.89 -19.47 -9.74
N ILE A 309 15.05 -20.13 -9.74
CA ILE A 309 16.15 -19.81 -8.80
C ILE A 309 16.71 -18.42 -9.10
N HIS A 310 16.90 -18.05 -10.38
CA HIS A 310 17.32 -16.69 -10.73
C HIS A 310 16.35 -15.65 -10.19
N VAL A 311 15.05 -15.86 -10.37
CA VAL A 311 14.03 -14.95 -9.87
C VAL A 311 14.04 -14.90 -8.33
N ALA A 312 14.13 -16.06 -7.66
CA ALA A 312 14.16 -16.14 -6.20
C ALA A 312 15.33 -15.33 -5.59
N VAL A 313 16.54 -15.52 -6.14
CA VAL A 313 17.74 -14.82 -5.67
C VAL A 313 17.63 -13.31 -5.91
N LEU A 314 17.17 -12.89 -7.09
CA LEU A 314 17.09 -11.47 -7.43
C LEU A 314 15.99 -10.74 -6.64
N LEU A 315 14.84 -11.37 -6.44
CA LEU A 315 13.78 -10.80 -5.60
C LEU A 315 14.23 -10.74 -4.14
N ALA A 316 14.89 -11.76 -3.61
CA ALA A 316 15.45 -11.73 -2.26
C ALA A 316 16.52 -10.63 -2.11
N ALA A 317 17.44 -10.52 -3.08
CA ALA A 317 18.47 -9.48 -3.11
C ALA A 317 17.86 -8.06 -3.16
N SER A 318 16.71 -7.88 -3.81
CA SER A 318 15.95 -6.62 -3.81
C SER A 318 15.19 -6.39 -2.51
N THR A 319 14.62 -7.44 -1.92
CA THR A 319 13.81 -7.35 -0.69
C THR A 319 14.64 -6.96 0.53
N ILE A 320 15.88 -7.44 0.63
CA ILE A 320 16.75 -7.11 1.76
C ILE A 320 16.94 -5.59 1.91
N PRO A 321 17.50 -4.85 0.93
CA PRO A 321 17.64 -3.40 1.06
C PRO A 321 16.28 -2.68 1.12
N ASN A 322 15.27 -3.18 0.43
CA ASN A 322 13.93 -2.59 0.47
C ASN A 322 13.32 -2.55 1.87
N THR A 323 13.62 -3.53 2.72
CA THR A 323 13.11 -3.57 4.11
C THR A 323 13.58 -2.37 4.93
N PHE A 324 14.71 -1.77 4.60
CA PHE A 324 15.23 -0.57 5.28
C PHE A 324 14.63 0.73 4.73
N ILE A 325 14.15 0.76 3.49
CA ILE A 325 13.66 1.98 2.83
C ILE A 325 12.46 2.56 3.58
N ASN A 326 11.48 1.72 3.95
CA ASN A 326 10.25 2.21 4.59
C ASN A 326 10.49 2.88 5.96
N PRO A 327 11.20 2.28 6.93
CA PRO A 327 11.46 2.94 8.21
C PRO A 327 12.33 4.19 8.03
N VAL A 328 13.29 4.19 7.11
CA VAL A 328 14.12 5.38 6.82
C VAL A 328 13.26 6.50 6.27
N PHE A 329 12.42 6.23 5.27
CA PHE A 329 11.57 7.25 4.67
C PHE A 329 10.58 7.83 5.67
N GLN A 330 9.97 7.00 6.52
CA GLN A 330 9.04 7.49 7.54
C GLN A 330 9.74 8.36 8.59
N THR A 331 10.90 7.95 9.08
CA THR A 331 11.65 8.74 10.08
C THR A 331 12.16 10.04 9.48
N MET A 332 12.74 10.04 8.28
CA MET A 332 13.18 11.28 7.60
C MET A 332 12.03 12.27 7.40
N PHE A 333 10.85 11.77 7.00
CA PHE A 333 9.66 12.62 6.83
C PHE A 333 9.24 13.28 8.16
N ILE A 334 9.22 12.49 9.25
CA ILE A 334 8.85 12.97 10.57
C ILE A 334 9.85 14.00 11.09
N ASP A 335 11.15 13.76 10.94
CA ASP A 335 12.22 14.64 11.39
C ASP A 335 12.22 15.99 10.65
N MET A 336 11.87 15.99 9.36
CA MET A 336 11.78 17.20 8.54
C MET A 336 10.48 17.99 8.73
N THR A 337 9.50 17.43 9.47
CA THR A 337 8.16 18.01 9.56
C THR A 337 7.90 18.60 10.94
N PRO A 338 7.62 19.93 11.07
CA PRO A 338 7.28 20.56 12.33
C PRO A 338 6.07 19.89 13.01
N ALA A 339 6.14 19.73 14.33
CA ALA A 339 5.16 18.99 15.10
C ALA A 339 3.73 19.57 14.99
N ASP A 340 3.60 20.90 14.93
CA ASP A 340 2.34 21.65 14.80
C ASP A 340 1.65 21.45 13.43
N LYS A 341 2.40 21.11 12.37
CA LYS A 341 1.91 20.92 11.00
C LYS A 341 1.93 19.48 10.55
N ARG A 342 2.43 18.53 11.37
CA ARG A 342 2.71 17.15 11.00
C ARG A 342 1.49 16.45 10.39
N GLY A 343 0.31 16.56 11.00
CA GLY A 343 -0.89 15.91 10.47
C GLY A 343 -1.28 16.40 9.08
N ARG A 344 -1.24 17.71 8.84
CA ARG A 344 -1.54 18.31 7.52
C ARG A 344 -0.48 17.98 6.46
N MET A 345 0.79 17.94 6.86
CA MET A 345 1.88 17.55 5.96
C MET A 345 1.79 16.05 5.58
N ILE A 346 1.43 15.17 6.53
CA ILE A 346 1.16 13.76 6.24
C ILE A 346 0.01 13.62 5.25
N ALA A 347 -1.07 14.36 5.41
CA ALA A 347 -2.21 14.30 4.49
C ALA A 347 -1.87 14.82 3.08
N ALA A 348 -0.95 15.79 2.94
CA ALA A 348 -0.56 16.35 1.68
C ALA A 348 0.56 15.55 1.00
N LEU A 349 1.72 15.48 1.63
CA LEU A 349 2.94 14.88 1.08
C LEU A 349 3.08 13.40 1.43
N GLY A 350 2.58 13.00 2.58
CA GLY A 350 2.36 11.67 3.08
C GLY A 350 3.56 10.82 3.39
N GLY A 351 3.34 9.83 4.26
CA GLY A 351 4.19 8.66 4.32
C GLY A 351 3.93 7.77 3.10
N ALA A 352 4.97 7.33 2.45
CA ALA A 352 4.89 6.31 1.41
C ALA A 352 5.53 5.02 1.91
N GLY A 353 4.89 3.90 1.61
CA GLY A 353 5.48 2.58 1.72
C GLY A 353 5.83 2.06 0.33
N ILE A 354 7.04 1.58 0.18
CA ILE A 354 7.58 1.12 -1.09
C ILE A 354 8.00 -0.33 -0.95
N TRP A 355 7.45 -1.17 -1.83
CA TRP A 355 7.93 -2.51 -2.08
C TRP A 355 8.32 -2.60 -3.55
N VAL A 356 9.61 -2.58 -3.82
CA VAL A 356 10.13 -2.54 -5.20
C VAL A 356 9.54 -3.65 -6.06
N THR A 357 9.34 -4.83 -5.50
CA THR A 357 8.78 -6.01 -6.18
C THR A 357 7.25 -6.17 -6.02
N GLY A 358 6.58 -5.35 -5.22
CA GLY A 358 5.17 -5.50 -4.88
C GLY A 358 4.32 -4.25 -5.09
N GLY A 359 4.95 -3.10 -5.31
CA GLY A 359 4.26 -1.83 -5.53
C GLY A 359 4.53 -0.78 -4.46
N ALA A 360 3.75 0.28 -4.50
CA ALA A 360 3.80 1.35 -3.54
C ALA A 360 2.41 1.67 -3.00
N TRP A 361 2.37 2.18 -1.79
CA TRP A 361 1.17 2.76 -1.20
C TRP A 361 1.54 4.12 -0.58
N ALA A 362 0.60 5.01 -0.46
CA ALA A 362 0.81 6.31 0.14
C ALA A 362 -0.41 6.78 0.91
N THR A 363 -0.17 7.64 1.90
CA THR A 363 -1.22 8.31 2.67
C THR A 363 -1.42 9.77 2.26
N GLY A 364 -0.46 10.35 1.55
CA GLY A 364 -0.53 11.73 1.06
C GLY A 364 -1.01 11.82 -0.38
N ILE A 365 -1.80 12.84 -0.68
CA ILE A 365 -2.44 13.02 -1.99
C ILE A 365 -1.41 13.12 -3.12
N PHE A 366 -0.32 13.87 -2.93
CA PHE A 366 0.70 14.00 -3.97
C PHE A 366 1.43 12.69 -4.26
N ALA A 367 1.70 11.89 -3.23
CA ALA A 367 2.29 10.57 -3.41
C ALA A 367 1.29 9.58 -4.04
N MET A 368 0.00 9.62 -3.67
CA MET A 368 -1.06 8.85 -4.33
C MET A 368 -1.20 9.23 -5.80
N MET A 369 -1.07 10.51 -6.15
CA MET A 369 -1.08 10.98 -7.55
C MET A 369 0.09 10.39 -8.34
N SER A 370 1.29 10.35 -7.76
CA SER A 370 2.46 9.71 -8.38
C SER A 370 2.23 8.22 -8.64
N ILE A 371 1.66 7.49 -7.67
CA ILE A 371 1.27 6.09 -7.82
C ILE A 371 0.24 5.93 -8.94
N THR A 372 -0.80 6.76 -8.97
CA THR A 372 -1.88 6.71 -9.96
C THR A 372 -1.34 6.90 -11.38
N VAL A 373 -0.51 7.93 -11.59
CA VAL A 373 0.08 8.20 -12.90
C VAL A 373 1.06 7.10 -13.30
N GLY A 374 1.88 6.62 -12.36
CA GLY A 374 2.80 5.51 -12.59
C GLY A 374 2.08 4.24 -13.03
N THR A 375 1.02 3.84 -12.32
CA THR A 375 0.22 2.66 -12.68
C THR A 375 -0.53 2.85 -13.99
N LEU A 376 -1.07 4.04 -14.27
CA LEU A 376 -1.75 4.33 -15.54
C LEU A 376 -0.82 4.16 -16.74
N LEU A 377 0.42 4.63 -16.63
CA LEU A 377 1.41 4.54 -17.71
C LEU A 377 2.02 3.14 -17.83
N SER A 378 1.89 2.29 -16.81
CA SER A 378 2.56 1.00 -16.70
C SER A 378 2.35 0.11 -17.94
N GLY A 379 1.12 -0.09 -18.36
CA GLY A 379 0.77 -0.94 -19.48
C GLY A 379 1.24 -0.40 -20.81
N TYR A 380 1.13 0.90 -21.02
CA TYR A 380 1.62 1.55 -22.26
C TYR A 380 3.13 1.39 -22.40
N VAL A 381 3.90 1.61 -21.33
CA VAL A 381 5.36 1.44 -21.32
C VAL A 381 5.74 -0.02 -21.58
N TYR A 382 5.03 -0.97 -20.92
CA TYR A 382 5.27 -2.40 -21.11
C TYR A 382 4.97 -2.87 -22.55
N ARG A 383 3.93 -2.33 -23.18
CA ARG A 383 3.55 -2.65 -24.56
C ARG A 383 4.58 -2.16 -25.58
N ILE A 384 5.17 -0.97 -25.37
CA ILE A 384 6.24 -0.45 -26.23
C ILE A 384 7.43 -1.41 -26.23
N ASN A 385 7.89 -1.79 -25.05
CA ASN A 385 8.95 -2.78 -24.88
C ASN A 385 8.84 -3.39 -23.48
N ASN A 386 8.71 -4.71 -23.41
CA ASN A 386 8.54 -5.45 -22.18
C ASN A 386 9.75 -5.42 -21.22
N GLN A 387 10.89 -4.86 -21.63
CA GLN A 387 12.06 -4.64 -20.79
C GLN A 387 12.12 -3.20 -20.24
N LEU A 388 11.47 -2.25 -20.93
CA LEU A 388 11.57 -0.84 -20.65
C LEU A 388 11.17 -0.47 -19.21
N PRO A 389 10.10 -1.04 -18.61
CA PRO A 389 9.73 -0.75 -17.22
C PRO A 389 10.88 -1.01 -16.23
N TRP A 390 11.59 -2.13 -16.36
CA TRP A 390 12.71 -2.47 -15.45
C TRP A 390 13.96 -1.65 -15.72
N LEU A 391 14.22 -1.27 -16.97
CA LEU A 391 15.31 -0.35 -17.31
C LEU A 391 15.08 1.03 -16.68
N ILE A 392 13.85 1.55 -16.80
CA ILE A 392 13.46 2.82 -16.16
C ILE A 392 13.55 2.67 -14.64
N LEU A 393 12.98 1.60 -14.06
CA LEU A 393 13.03 1.37 -12.62
C LEU A 393 14.46 1.34 -12.10
N SER A 394 15.31 0.49 -12.68
CA SER A 394 16.69 0.32 -12.21
C SER A 394 17.51 1.59 -12.33
N GLY A 395 17.47 2.25 -13.50
CA GLY A 395 18.18 3.50 -13.73
C GLY A 395 17.70 4.63 -12.81
N THR A 396 16.37 4.74 -12.63
CA THR A 396 15.82 5.77 -11.74
C THR A 396 16.12 5.49 -10.28
N LEU A 397 16.05 4.25 -9.80
CA LEU A 397 16.41 3.91 -8.41
C LEU A 397 17.87 4.27 -8.11
N VAL A 398 18.80 3.98 -9.01
CA VAL A 398 20.22 4.35 -8.86
C VAL A 398 20.36 5.86 -8.84
N LEU A 399 19.76 6.58 -9.78
CA LEU A 399 19.78 8.04 -9.84
C LEU A 399 19.20 8.67 -8.58
N LEU A 400 18.00 8.24 -8.16
CA LEU A 400 17.34 8.76 -6.95
C LEU A 400 18.14 8.43 -5.68
N GLY A 401 18.80 7.29 -5.62
CA GLY A 401 19.71 6.95 -4.53
C GLY A 401 20.89 7.93 -4.43
N ILE A 402 21.51 8.26 -5.56
CA ILE A 402 22.58 9.27 -5.62
C ILE A 402 22.04 10.66 -5.23
N LEU A 403 20.90 11.06 -5.79
CA LEU A 403 20.27 12.35 -5.48
C LEU A 403 19.87 12.46 -4.00
N MET A 404 19.43 11.36 -3.38
CA MET A 404 19.14 11.31 -1.95
C MET A 404 20.37 11.61 -1.10
N ILE A 405 21.50 11.01 -1.43
CA ILE A 405 22.78 11.24 -0.73
C ILE A 405 23.28 12.69 -0.92
N VAL A 406 23.13 13.25 -2.11
CA VAL A 406 23.70 14.55 -2.45
C VAL A 406 22.82 15.73 -2.01
N PHE A 407 21.53 15.66 -2.25
CA PHE A 407 20.64 16.83 -2.14
C PHE A 407 19.77 16.87 -0.87
N VAL A 408 19.61 15.74 -0.17
CA VAL A 408 18.87 15.74 1.09
C VAL A 408 19.87 15.97 2.23
N LYS A 409 19.67 17.06 2.96
CA LYS A 409 20.46 17.32 4.18
C LYS A 409 19.90 16.50 5.34
N ASP A 410 20.78 15.91 6.14
CA ASP A 410 20.37 15.37 7.43
C ASP A 410 19.85 16.51 8.30
N THR A 411 18.71 16.29 8.89
CA THR A 411 18.28 17.05 10.05
C THR A 411 18.97 16.42 11.25
N GLU A 412 19.93 17.11 11.84
CA GLU A 412 20.35 16.78 13.21
C GLU A 412 19.09 16.86 14.08
N PRO A 413 18.83 15.87 14.96
CA PRO A 413 17.76 15.99 15.89
C PRO A 413 17.99 17.28 16.71
N GLU A 414 17.02 18.20 16.64
CA GLU A 414 16.99 19.33 17.58
C GLU A 414 16.93 18.70 18.98
N GLY A 415 18.03 18.88 19.74
CA GLY A 415 18.29 18.30 21.04
C GLY A 415 17.33 18.80 22.11
#